data_8be5e0762463ac16f70bccc37c6a1b31
#
_entry.id   8be5e0762463ac16f70bccc37c6a1b31
#
_cell.length_a   1.000
_cell.length_b   1.000
_cell.length_c   1.000
_cell.angle_alpha   90.00
_cell.angle_beta   90.00
_cell.angle_gamma   90.00
#
_symmetry.space_group_name_H-M   'P 1'
#
loop_
_entity.id
_entity.type
_entity.pdbx_description
1 polymer ?
#
loop_
_entity_poly.entity_id
_entity_poly.type
_entity_poly.pdbx_seq_one_letter_code
_entity_poly.pdbx_strand_id
1 'polypeptide(L)'
;MINFPVYVQLFGKNIHPHVFFETLAYFVAARIYSVERRKLDNNYEITFIQKISIIYGMIFGAFIFAILISYLQNPIENIYKTGKNPLYILTVGKTIVGGIFGAILGIEITKKIVHVDVSTGDAFVLPIIIGMMIGRLGCFLTGLSDGTVGNPTKSVFGIDFGDGITRHPTQLYEIVFFIIILALYLKFNKEIKKSFPNGFLFKTLIVLYFIFRFVIDYIKPYSKFYFGLNSIQVICLITIVYYGYSIFKAINAKIKRWKYVR
;
A
#
# COMPACT_ATOMS: atom_id res chain seq x y z
N MET A 1 30.87 1.41 -6.52
CA MET A 1 29.57 1.98 -6.94
C MET A 1 28.66 0.83 -7.33
N ILE A 2 27.40 0.86 -6.92
CA ILE A 2 26.39 -0.12 -7.35
C ILE A 2 25.91 0.28 -8.75
N ASN A 3 26.00 -0.64 -9.72
CA ASN A 3 25.49 -0.41 -11.06
C ASN A 3 24.01 -0.78 -11.12
N PHE A 4 23.13 0.20 -11.28
CA PHE A 4 21.68 0.00 -11.43
C PHE A 4 21.29 -0.14 -12.91
N PRO A 5 20.30 -1.01 -13.26
CA PRO A 5 19.62 -1.97 -12.39
C PRO A 5 20.50 -3.17 -12.00
N VAL A 6 20.31 -3.65 -10.77
CA VAL A 6 21.00 -4.84 -10.26
C VAL A 6 20.22 -6.09 -10.66
N TYR A 7 20.57 -6.69 -11.79
CA TYR A 7 19.91 -7.89 -12.31
C TYR A 7 20.09 -9.11 -11.40
N VAL A 8 19.02 -9.88 -11.23
CA VAL A 8 19.05 -11.15 -10.50
C VAL A 8 19.43 -12.26 -11.49
N GLN A 9 20.55 -12.95 -11.22
CA GLN A 9 20.93 -14.10 -12.03
C GLN A 9 20.22 -15.37 -11.56
N LEU A 10 19.37 -15.94 -12.42
CA LEU A 10 18.66 -17.17 -12.13
C LEU A 10 18.72 -18.10 -13.37
N PHE A 11 19.16 -19.34 -13.18
CA PHE A 11 19.30 -20.34 -14.26
C PHE A 11 20.05 -19.79 -15.51
N GLY A 12 21.11 -19.01 -15.32
CA GLY A 12 21.91 -18.44 -16.41
C GLY A 12 21.23 -17.26 -17.17
N LYS A 13 20.07 -16.77 -16.69
CA LYS A 13 19.37 -15.61 -17.26
C LYS A 13 19.39 -14.43 -16.30
N ASN A 14 19.53 -13.23 -16.86
CA ASN A 14 19.42 -11.99 -16.12
C ASN A 14 17.93 -11.56 -16.04
N ILE A 15 17.34 -11.65 -14.84
CA ILE A 15 15.97 -11.24 -14.60
C ILE A 15 15.97 -9.82 -14.05
N HIS A 16 15.08 -8.97 -14.56
CA HIS A 16 14.93 -7.60 -14.08
C HIS A 16 14.49 -7.59 -12.60
N PRO A 17 15.15 -6.83 -11.70
CA PRO A 17 14.90 -6.91 -10.26
C PRO A 17 13.46 -6.57 -9.90
N HIS A 18 12.84 -5.58 -10.55
CA HIS A 18 11.43 -5.24 -10.30
C HIS A 18 10.51 -6.46 -10.50
N VAL A 19 10.62 -7.15 -11.65
CA VAL A 19 9.78 -8.32 -11.95
C VAL A 19 10.01 -9.45 -10.96
N PHE A 20 11.26 -9.73 -10.63
CA PHE A 20 11.61 -10.80 -9.69
C PHE A 20 11.04 -10.54 -8.30
N PHE A 21 11.31 -9.36 -7.72
CA PHE A 21 10.88 -9.04 -6.36
C PHE A 21 9.37 -8.78 -6.26
N GLU A 22 8.73 -8.24 -7.30
CA GLU A 22 7.27 -8.10 -7.35
C GLU A 22 6.59 -9.48 -7.33
N THR A 23 7.04 -10.42 -8.17
CA THR A 23 6.52 -11.79 -8.19
C THR A 23 6.74 -12.48 -6.85
N LEU A 24 7.93 -12.35 -6.27
CA LEU A 24 8.27 -12.89 -4.96
C LEU A 24 7.38 -12.29 -3.86
N ALA A 25 7.13 -10.98 -3.91
CA ALA A 25 6.26 -10.28 -2.95
C ALA A 25 4.84 -10.84 -2.97
N TYR A 26 4.25 -11.03 -4.16
CA TYR A 26 2.92 -11.63 -4.29
C TYR A 26 2.88 -13.07 -3.78
N PHE A 27 3.86 -13.89 -4.13
CA PHE A 27 3.92 -15.29 -3.67
C PHE A 27 4.04 -15.39 -2.15
N VAL A 28 4.96 -14.64 -1.55
CA VAL A 28 5.19 -14.63 -0.10
C VAL A 28 3.97 -14.06 0.64
N ALA A 29 3.41 -12.95 0.16
CA ALA A 29 2.21 -12.35 0.75
C ALA A 29 0.99 -13.28 0.70
N ALA A 30 0.76 -13.97 -0.43
CA ALA A 30 -0.31 -14.94 -0.57
C ALA A 30 -0.14 -16.11 0.40
N ARG A 31 1.10 -16.59 0.58
CA ARG A 31 1.39 -17.68 1.53
C ARG A 31 1.15 -17.25 2.98
N ILE A 32 1.63 -16.07 3.36
CA ILE A 32 1.40 -15.52 4.70
C ILE A 32 -0.10 -15.30 4.93
N TYR A 33 -0.81 -14.73 3.96
CA TYR A 33 -2.26 -14.54 4.06
C TYR A 33 -3.01 -15.86 4.30
N SER A 34 -2.64 -16.91 3.57
CA SER A 34 -3.25 -18.24 3.75
C SER A 34 -3.07 -18.77 5.16
N VAL A 35 -1.93 -18.52 5.80
CA VAL A 35 -1.65 -18.90 7.19
C VAL A 35 -2.43 -18.03 8.18
N GLU A 36 -2.38 -16.71 8.03
CA GLU A 36 -3.07 -15.77 8.93
C GLU A 36 -4.59 -15.94 8.88
N ARG A 37 -5.14 -16.18 7.69
CA ARG A 37 -6.57 -16.41 7.51
C ARG A 37 -7.06 -17.66 8.24
N ARG A 38 -6.32 -18.77 8.20
CA ARG A 38 -6.69 -20.01 8.92
C ARG A 38 -6.83 -19.80 10.43
N LYS A 39 -6.08 -18.86 10.99
CA LYS A 39 -6.18 -18.50 12.43
C LYS A 39 -7.47 -17.73 12.76
N LEU A 40 -8.14 -17.14 11.77
CA LEU A 40 -9.35 -16.34 11.94
C LEU A 40 -10.63 -17.09 11.50
N ASP A 41 -10.51 -18.15 10.72
CA ASP A 41 -11.64 -18.83 10.03
C ASP A 41 -12.60 -19.58 10.98
N ASN A 42 -12.29 -19.73 12.26
CA ASN A 42 -13.15 -20.50 13.19
C ASN A 42 -14.42 -19.76 13.65
N ASN A 43 -14.64 -18.51 13.22
CA ASN A 43 -15.73 -17.68 13.75
C ASN A 43 -16.66 -17.06 12.70
N TYR A 44 -16.45 -17.25 11.39
CA TYR A 44 -17.26 -16.57 10.36
C TYR A 44 -17.63 -17.48 9.20
N GLU A 45 -18.91 -17.76 9.06
CA GLU A 45 -19.47 -18.47 7.91
C GLU A 45 -19.59 -17.52 6.70
N ILE A 46 -18.51 -17.31 5.97
CA ILE A 46 -18.54 -16.63 4.68
C ILE A 46 -18.55 -17.71 3.59
N THR A 47 -19.60 -17.76 2.77
CA THR A 47 -19.72 -18.74 1.70
C THR A 47 -18.61 -18.58 0.66
N PHE A 48 -18.35 -19.64 -0.11
CA PHE A 48 -17.34 -19.63 -1.18
C PHE A 48 -17.64 -18.53 -2.23
N ILE A 49 -18.90 -18.35 -2.61
CA ILE A 49 -19.33 -17.32 -3.56
C ILE A 49 -19.05 -15.91 -3.03
N GLN A 50 -19.42 -15.64 -1.77
CA GLN A 50 -19.12 -14.34 -1.14
C GLN A 50 -17.61 -14.05 -1.10
N LYS A 51 -16.78 -15.07 -0.78
CA LYS A 51 -15.32 -14.93 -0.77
C LYS A 51 -14.77 -14.55 -2.15
N ILE A 52 -15.20 -15.25 -3.19
CA ILE A 52 -14.80 -14.96 -4.57
C ILE A 52 -15.26 -13.57 -5.00
N SER A 53 -16.52 -13.21 -4.74
CA SER A 53 -17.03 -11.89 -5.07
C SER A 53 -16.21 -10.77 -4.43
N ILE A 54 -15.85 -10.89 -3.15
CA ILE A 54 -15.01 -9.91 -2.45
C ILE A 54 -13.61 -9.81 -3.07
N ILE A 55 -13.02 -10.95 -3.49
CA ILE A 55 -11.72 -10.96 -4.17
C ILE A 55 -11.81 -10.26 -5.53
N TYR A 56 -12.85 -10.50 -6.32
CA TYR A 56 -13.06 -9.80 -7.58
C TYR A 56 -13.25 -8.29 -7.37
N GLY A 57 -14.06 -7.89 -6.40
CA GLY A 57 -14.22 -6.47 -6.04
C GLY A 57 -12.91 -5.82 -5.64
N MET A 58 -12.09 -6.51 -4.85
CA MET A 58 -10.75 -6.06 -4.46
C MET A 58 -9.83 -5.84 -5.68
N ILE A 59 -9.74 -6.84 -6.57
CA ILE A 59 -8.85 -6.78 -7.74
C ILE A 59 -9.31 -5.68 -8.70
N PHE A 60 -10.60 -5.61 -8.99
CA PHE A 60 -11.18 -4.63 -9.90
C PHE A 60 -11.01 -3.20 -9.37
N GLY A 61 -11.33 -2.99 -8.09
CA GLY A 61 -11.12 -1.71 -7.44
C GLY A 61 -9.65 -1.30 -7.42
N ALA A 62 -8.75 -2.22 -7.06
CA ALA A 62 -7.30 -1.97 -7.06
C ALA A 62 -6.81 -1.55 -8.44
N PHE A 63 -7.20 -2.26 -9.49
CA PHE A 63 -6.77 -1.99 -10.85
C PHE A 63 -7.24 -0.62 -11.34
N ILE A 64 -8.53 -0.31 -11.18
CA ILE A 64 -9.11 0.96 -11.62
C ILE A 64 -8.44 2.13 -10.90
N PHE A 65 -8.38 2.10 -9.57
CA PHE A 65 -7.85 3.23 -8.81
C PHE A 65 -6.34 3.36 -8.89
N ALA A 66 -5.57 2.28 -9.10
CA ALA A 66 -4.14 2.37 -9.36
C ALA A 66 -3.85 3.21 -10.60
N ILE A 67 -4.60 2.99 -11.68
CA ILE A 67 -4.48 3.74 -12.93
C ILE A 67 -5.05 5.15 -12.78
N LEU A 68 -6.25 5.29 -12.22
CA LEU A 68 -6.93 6.57 -12.06
C LEU A 68 -6.08 7.58 -11.27
N ILE A 69 -5.54 7.16 -10.11
CA ILE A 69 -4.74 8.04 -9.27
C ILE A 69 -3.41 8.39 -9.96
N SER A 70 -2.81 7.45 -10.71
CA SER A 70 -1.64 7.73 -11.53
C SER A 70 -1.96 8.73 -12.66
N TYR A 71 -3.08 8.54 -13.34
CA TYR A 71 -3.55 9.46 -14.37
C TYR A 71 -3.72 10.89 -13.84
N LEU A 72 -4.26 11.02 -12.63
CA LEU A 72 -4.48 12.30 -11.96
C LEU A 72 -3.20 12.95 -11.41
N GLN A 73 -2.02 12.30 -11.47
CA GLN A 73 -0.76 12.94 -11.08
C GLN A 73 -0.34 14.06 -12.05
N ASN A 74 -0.62 13.88 -13.35
CA ASN A 74 -0.35 14.87 -14.38
C ASN A 74 -1.59 15.05 -15.29
N PRO A 75 -2.69 15.60 -14.77
CA PRO A 75 -3.99 15.55 -15.44
C PRO A 75 -3.99 16.26 -16.80
N ILE A 76 -3.35 17.42 -16.92
CA ILE A 76 -3.33 18.22 -18.15
C ILE A 76 -2.63 17.44 -19.27
N GLU A 77 -1.43 16.93 -19.00
CA GLU A 77 -0.65 16.16 -19.97
C GLU A 77 -1.36 14.85 -20.36
N ASN A 78 -1.91 14.15 -19.37
CA ASN A 78 -2.57 12.87 -19.60
C ASN A 78 -3.88 13.02 -20.36
N ILE A 79 -4.68 14.08 -20.10
CA ILE A 79 -5.90 14.40 -20.87
C ILE A 79 -5.53 14.67 -22.33
N TYR A 80 -4.49 15.50 -22.59
CA TYR A 80 -4.04 15.80 -23.95
C TYR A 80 -3.59 14.55 -24.71
N LYS A 81 -2.79 13.68 -24.08
CA LYS A 81 -2.30 12.44 -24.70
C LYS A 81 -3.44 11.44 -24.94
N THR A 82 -4.39 11.31 -24.00
CA THR A 82 -5.56 10.45 -24.15
C THR A 82 -6.50 10.94 -25.25
N GLY A 83 -6.64 12.27 -25.42
CA GLY A 83 -7.40 12.85 -26.53
C GLY A 83 -6.84 12.50 -27.91
N LYS A 84 -5.51 12.29 -28.02
CA LYS A 84 -4.84 11.81 -29.25
C LYS A 84 -4.92 10.30 -29.42
N ASN A 85 -4.82 9.55 -28.34
CA ASN A 85 -4.88 8.09 -28.33
C ASN A 85 -5.60 7.60 -27.05
N PRO A 86 -6.85 7.15 -27.12
CA PRO A 86 -7.61 6.68 -25.95
C PRO A 86 -6.95 5.54 -25.19
N LEU A 87 -6.18 4.68 -25.87
CA LEU A 87 -5.47 3.57 -25.22
C LEU A 87 -4.28 4.04 -24.36
N TYR A 88 -3.89 5.32 -24.45
CA TYR A 88 -2.83 5.89 -23.63
C TYR A 88 -3.08 5.70 -22.15
N ILE A 89 -4.34 5.70 -21.70
CA ILE A 89 -4.71 5.49 -20.29
C ILE A 89 -4.16 4.16 -19.72
N LEU A 90 -3.99 3.13 -20.56
CA LEU A 90 -3.43 1.83 -20.15
C LEU A 90 -1.91 1.85 -20.02
N THR A 91 -1.24 2.84 -20.60
CA THR A 91 0.22 3.03 -20.54
C THR A 91 0.65 3.93 -19.39
N VAL A 92 -0.28 4.66 -18.79
CA VAL A 92 -0.03 5.43 -17.56
C VAL A 92 0.39 4.49 -16.44
N GLY A 93 1.40 4.87 -15.68
CA GLY A 93 1.89 4.05 -14.56
C GLY A 93 0.78 3.70 -13.56
N LYS A 94 1.10 2.87 -12.59
CA LYS A 94 0.18 2.46 -11.52
C LYS A 94 0.71 2.95 -10.18
N THR A 95 -0.18 3.45 -9.30
CA THR A 95 0.20 3.86 -7.95
C THR A 95 -0.23 2.82 -6.93
N ILE A 96 0.68 2.46 -6.02
CA ILE A 96 0.37 1.54 -4.90
C ILE A 96 -0.72 2.12 -4.01
N VAL A 97 -0.66 3.42 -3.71
CA VAL A 97 -1.67 4.10 -2.87
C VAL A 97 -3.06 4.03 -3.52
N GLY A 98 -3.14 4.31 -4.83
CA GLY A 98 -4.39 4.15 -5.59
C GLY A 98 -4.88 2.70 -5.57
N GLY A 99 -3.97 1.74 -5.74
CA GLY A 99 -4.30 0.32 -5.68
C GLY A 99 -4.85 -0.11 -4.32
N ILE A 100 -4.21 0.28 -3.21
CA ILE A 100 -4.69 -0.05 -1.86
C ILE A 100 -6.04 0.64 -1.58
N PHE A 101 -6.17 1.92 -1.91
CA PHE A 101 -7.43 2.65 -1.74
C PHE A 101 -8.57 2.00 -2.53
N GLY A 102 -8.33 1.69 -3.81
CA GLY A 102 -9.32 1.03 -4.66
C GLY A 102 -9.66 -0.39 -4.20
N ALA A 103 -8.68 -1.16 -3.73
CA ALA A 103 -8.92 -2.48 -3.13
C ALA A 103 -9.86 -2.38 -1.92
N ILE A 104 -9.62 -1.41 -1.03
CA ILE A 104 -10.47 -1.16 0.14
C ILE A 104 -11.90 -0.82 -0.29
N LEU A 105 -12.07 0.13 -1.22
CA LEU A 105 -13.39 0.50 -1.74
C LEU A 105 -14.10 -0.69 -2.39
N GLY A 106 -13.39 -1.46 -3.22
CA GLY A 106 -13.94 -2.64 -3.87
C GLY A 106 -14.40 -3.70 -2.87
N ILE A 107 -13.62 -3.95 -1.81
CA ILE A 107 -13.99 -4.85 -0.71
C ILE A 107 -15.25 -4.33 0.01
N GLU A 108 -15.27 -3.06 0.42
CA GLU A 108 -16.37 -2.47 1.19
C GLU A 108 -17.70 -2.47 0.38
N ILE A 109 -17.62 -2.10 -0.91
CA ILE A 109 -18.78 -2.11 -1.81
C ILE A 109 -19.29 -3.55 -2.01
N THR A 110 -18.38 -4.49 -2.33
CA THR A 110 -18.77 -5.87 -2.59
C THR A 110 -19.36 -6.53 -1.35
N LYS A 111 -18.76 -6.30 -0.17
CA LYS A 111 -19.31 -6.81 1.10
C LYS A 111 -20.75 -6.34 1.33
N LYS A 112 -21.06 -5.08 1.04
CA LYS A 112 -22.45 -4.58 1.13
C LYS A 112 -23.39 -5.29 0.16
N ILE A 113 -22.93 -5.54 -1.08
CA ILE A 113 -23.73 -6.23 -2.11
C ILE A 113 -24.01 -7.68 -1.72
N VAL A 114 -23.01 -8.38 -1.16
CA VAL A 114 -23.15 -9.81 -0.79
C VAL A 114 -23.54 -10.01 0.68
N HIS A 115 -23.93 -8.96 1.39
CA HIS A 115 -24.38 -8.97 2.79
C HIS A 115 -23.38 -9.64 3.75
N VAL A 116 -22.09 -9.22 3.70
CA VAL A 116 -21.04 -9.67 4.61
C VAL A 116 -20.62 -8.53 5.52
N ASP A 117 -21.00 -8.58 6.80
CA ASP A 117 -20.74 -7.51 7.78
C ASP A 117 -19.45 -7.71 8.57
N VAL A 118 -18.83 -8.90 8.47
CA VAL A 118 -17.63 -9.23 9.25
C VAL A 118 -16.35 -8.59 8.69
N SER A 119 -15.49 -8.11 9.58
CA SER A 119 -14.20 -7.56 9.17
C SER A 119 -13.17 -8.67 8.96
N THR A 120 -12.60 -8.73 7.76
CA THR A 120 -11.57 -9.71 7.36
C THR A 120 -10.18 -9.07 7.18
N GLY A 121 -10.05 -7.77 7.48
CA GLY A 121 -8.86 -6.98 7.18
C GLY A 121 -7.61 -7.40 7.94
N ASP A 122 -7.74 -7.85 9.19
CA ASP A 122 -6.59 -8.13 10.06
C ASP A 122 -5.70 -9.28 9.54
N ALA A 123 -6.24 -10.19 8.70
CA ALA A 123 -5.45 -11.21 8.02
C ALA A 123 -4.47 -10.64 6.97
N PHE A 124 -4.73 -9.43 6.47
CA PHE A 124 -3.89 -8.78 5.48
C PHE A 124 -2.74 -7.96 6.07
N VAL A 125 -2.72 -7.71 7.39
CA VAL A 125 -1.71 -6.85 8.04
C VAL A 125 -0.30 -7.36 7.77
N LEU A 126 0.00 -8.58 8.16
CA LEU A 126 1.34 -9.16 7.98
C LEU A 126 1.72 -9.39 6.50
N PRO A 127 0.81 -9.91 5.64
CA PRO A 127 1.05 -10.00 4.20
C PRO A 127 1.42 -8.66 3.55
N ILE A 128 0.72 -7.57 3.88
CA ILE A 128 1.00 -6.24 3.34
C ILE A 128 2.39 -5.77 3.80
N ILE A 129 2.70 -5.86 5.09
CA ILE A 129 4.00 -5.42 5.62
C ILE A 129 5.15 -6.13 4.89
N ILE A 130 5.11 -7.46 4.83
CA ILE A 130 6.20 -8.26 4.22
C ILE A 130 6.23 -8.08 2.70
N GLY A 131 5.07 -8.13 2.04
CA GLY A 131 4.97 -7.94 0.59
C GLY A 131 5.50 -6.58 0.15
N MET A 132 5.15 -5.51 0.87
CA MET A 132 5.64 -4.16 0.59
C MET A 132 7.17 -4.06 0.78
N MET A 133 7.73 -4.64 1.82
CA MET A 133 9.20 -4.64 2.03
C MET A 133 9.92 -5.33 0.86
N ILE A 134 9.44 -6.50 0.45
CA ILE A 134 10.03 -7.26 -0.66
C ILE A 134 9.90 -6.46 -1.97
N GLY A 135 8.72 -5.93 -2.28
CA GLY A 135 8.49 -5.14 -3.49
C GLY A 135 9.36 -3.88 -3.53
N ARG A 136 9.52 -3.16 -2.40
CA ARG A 136 10.36 -1.97 -2.32
C ARG A 136 11.85 -2.26 -2.49
N LEU A 137 12.29 -3.44 -2.08
CA LEU A 137 13.65 -3.88 -2.39
C LEU A 137 13.87 -4.01 -3.91
N GLY A 138 12.89 -4.57 -4.63
CA GLY A 138 12.92 -4.63 -6.10
C GLY A 138 12.95 -3.26 -6.76
N CYS A 139 12.12 -2.31 -6.29
CA CYS A 139 12.13 -0.92 -6.74
C CYS A 139 13.51 -0.26 -6.52
N PHE A 140 14.11 -0.46 -5.35
CA PHE A 140 15.44 0.07 -5.03
C PHE A 140 16.52 -0.48 -5.98
N LEU A 141 16.56 -1.80 -6.17
CA LEU A 141 17.53 -2.46 -7.05
C LEU A 141 17.33 -2.15 -8.53
N THR A 142 16.15 -1.71 -8.92
CA THR A 142 15.86 -1.22 -10.28
C THR A 142 16.45 0.17 -10.53
N GLY A 143 16.56 1.00 -9.50
CA GLY A 143 17.16 2.34 -9.60
C GLY A 143 16.23 3.35 -10.28
N LEU A 144 16.82 4.20 -11.15
CA LEU A 144 16.10 5.33 -11.79
C LEU A 144 14.93 4.88 -12.67
N SER A 145 15.07 3.75 -13.36
CA SER A 145 14.05 3.26 -14.29
C SER A 145 12.74 2.83 -13.61
N ASP A 146 12.76 2.63 -12.27
CA ASP A 146 11.55 2.38 -11.47
C ASP A 146 10.67 3.64 -11.30
N GLY A 147 11.23 4.83 -11.43
CA GLY A 147 10.51 6.10 -11.28
C GLY A 147 10.05 6.42 -9.85
N THR A 148 10.49 5.67 -8.83
CA THR A 148 10.06 5.86 -7.44
C THR A 148 11.09 6.54 -6.55
N VAL A 149 12.23 6.96 -7.08
CA VAL A 149 13.25 7.74 -6.38
C VAL A 149 12.72 9.13 -5.99
N GLY A 150 13.32 9.72 -4.96
CA GLY A 150 12.98 11.08 -4.53
C GLY A 150 13.74 12.18 -5.28
N ASN A 151 13.50 13.43 -4.88
CA ASN A 151 14.17 14.60 -5.40
C ASN A 151 15.68 14.57 -5.14
N PRO A 152 16.51 15.32 -5.92
CA PRO A 152 17.92 15.54 -5.62
C PRO A 152 18.10 16.06 -4.19
N THR A 153 19.17 15.60 -3.51
CA THR A 153 19.41 15.96 -2.11
C THR A 153 20.90 16.03 -1.79
N LYS A 154 21.27 16.84 -0.81
CA LYS A 154 22.59 16.87 -0.18
C LYS A 154 22.62 16.10 1.14
N SER A 155 21.55 15.38 1.48
CA SER A 155 21.46 14.56 2.69
C SER A 155 22.50 13.45 2.67
N VAL A 156 23.05 13.12 3.85
CA VAL A 156 23.95 11.97 4.04
C VAL A 156 23.31 10.61 3.69
N PHE A 157 21.98 10.57 3.65
CA PHE A 157 21.21 9.38 3.24
C PHE A 157 20.94 9.34 1.73
N GLY A 158 21.40 10.35 0.97
CA GLY A 158 21.23 10.38 -0.47
C GLY A 158 22.06 9.29 -1.17
N ILE A 159 21.54 8.75 -2.27
CA ILE A 159 22.20 7.74 -3.09
C ILE A 159 22.26 8.23 -4.53
N ASP A 160 23.41 8.05 -5.15
CA ASP A 160 23.58 8.17 -6.59
C ASP A 160 23.19 6.84 -7.25
N PHE A 161 22.21 6.91 -8.13
CA PHE A 161 21.70 5.75 -8.86
C PHE A 161 22.39 5.54 -10.22
N GLY A 162 23.56 6.17 -10.44
CA GLY A 162 24.41 5.96 -11.61
C GLY A 162 24.39 7.09 -12.63
N ASP A 163 23.75 8.23 -12.35
CA ASP A 163 23.72 9.42 -13.20
C ASP A 163 24.49 10.63 -12.61
N GLY A 164 25.23 10.43 -11.52
CA GLY A 164 25.99 11.49 -10.84
C GLY A 164 25.14 12.41 -9.97
N ILE A 165 23.83 12.18 -9.83
CA ILE A 165 22.95 13.00 -9.01
C ILE A 165 22.47 12.23 -7.79
N THR A 166 22.85 12.72 -6.61
CA THR A 166 22.43 12.14 -5.33
C THR A 166 20.96 12.47 -5.06
N ARG A 167 20.11 11.44 -4.83
CA ARG A 167 18.66 11.56 -4.58
C ARG A 167 18.24 10.86 -3.30
N HIS A 168 17.09 11.27 -2.77
CA HIS A 168 16.45 10.56 -1.66
C HIS A 168 16.06 9.12 -2.08
N PRO A 169 16.60 8.06 -1.43
CA PRO A 169 16.20 6.67 -1.70
C PRO A 169 14.88 6.36 -0.99
N THR A 170 13.77 6.90 -1.50
CA THR A 170 12.45 6.79 -0.85
C THR A 170 11.99 5.34 -0.68
N GLN A 171 12.49 4.43 -1.51
CA GLN A 171 12.24 2.99 -1.39
C GLN A 171 12.82 2.43 -0.06
N LEU A 172 14.04 2.83 0.31
CA LEU A 172 14.65 2.43 1.58
C LEU A 172 13.94 3.04 2.79
N TYR A 173 13.49 4.30 2.69
CA TYR A 173 12.70 4.92 3.75
C TYR A 173 11.40 4.16 4.01
N GLU A 174 10.77 3.67 2.95
CA GLU A 174 9.56 2.86 3.05
C GLU A 174 9.84 1.47 3.65
N ILE A 175 10.97 0.85 3.32
CA ILE A 175 11.41 -0.42 3.95
C ILE A 175 11.64 -0.21 5.46
N VAL A 176 12.36 0.84 5.86
CA VAL A 176 12.60 1.16 7.28
C VAL A 176 11.29 1.40 8.01
N PHE A 177 10.35 2.14 7.42
CA PHE A 177 9.02 2.32 7.96
C PHE A 177 8.34 0.96 8.23
N PHE A 178 8.33 0.04 7.25
CA PHE A 178 7.69 -1.26 7.43
C PHE A 178 8.43 -2.17 8.42
N ILE A 179 9.75 -2.05 8.57
CA ILE A 179 10.50 -2.75 9.64
C ILE A 179 10.01 -2.30 11.02
N ILE A 180 9.84 -0.99 11.22
CA ILE A 180 9.31 -0.43 12.48
C ILE A 180 7.89 -0.94 12.73
N ILE A 181 7.02 -0.88 11.72
CA ILE A 181 5.64 -1.39 11.82
C ILE A 181 5.62 -2.88 12.12
N LEU A 182 6.50 -3.68 11.51
CA LEU A 182 6.61 -5.11 11.79
C LEU A 182 6.99 -5.36 13.25
N ALA A 183 7.98 -4.65 13.78
CA ALA A 183 8.39 -4.77 15.18
C ALA A 183 7.24 -4.44 16.14
N LEU A 184 6.51 -3.35 15.88
CA LEU A 184 5.32 -2.96 16.65
C LEU A 184 4.21 -4.01 16.54
N TYR A 185 3.96 -4.53 15.34
CA TYR A 185 2.98 -5.58 15.12
C TYR A 185 3.33 -6.83 15.92
N LEU A 186 4.57 -7.32 15.83
CA LEU A 186 5.00 -8.53 16.55
C LEU A 186 4.87 -8.37 18.08
N LYS A 187 5.15 -7.16 18.59
CA LYS A 187 5.06 -6.87 20.02
C LYS A 187 3.62 -6.77 20.52
N PHE A 188 2.74 -6.08 19.80
CA PHE A 188 1.44 -5.64 20.32
C PHE A 188 0.21 -6.34 19.70
N ASN A 189 0.35 -7.15 18.64
CA ASN A 189 -0.80 -7.69 17.92
C ASN A 189 -1.76 -8.50 18.79
N LYS A 190 -1.24 -9.31 19.73
CA LYS A 190 -2.05 -10.15 20.62
C LYS A 190 -2.91 -9.31 21.57
N GLU A 191 -2.34 -8.26 22.15
CA GLU A 191 -3.03 -7.35 23.08
C GLU A 191 -4.08 -6.51 22.37
N ILE A 192 -3.75 -6.01 21.18
CA ILE A 192 -4.67 -5.22 20.36
C ILE A 192 -5.86 -6.08 19.93
N LYS A 193 -5.64 -7.31 19.43
CA LYS A 193 -6.72 -8.23 19.04
C LYS A 193 -7.65 -8.59 20.20
N LYS A 194 -7.16 -8.64 21.43
CA LYS A 194 -7.99 -8.86 22.62
C LYS A 194 -8.79 -7.62 23.03
N SER A 195 -8.27 -6.45 22.73
CA SER A 195 -8.77 -5.17 23.27
C SER A 195 -9.68 -4.40 22.32
N PHE A 196 -9.59 -4.64 21.03
CA PHE A 196 -10.28 -3.88 19.98
C PHE A 196 -11.03 -4.81 19.03
N PRO A 197 -12.06 -4.30 18.34
CA PRO A 197 -12.84 -5.10 17.39
C PRO A 197 -11.99 -5.53 16.19
N ASN A 198 -12.42 -6.61 15.53
CA ASN A 198 -11.77 -7.10 14.31
C ASN A 198 -11.68 -6.02 13.24
N GLY A 199 -10.55 -5.97 12.53
CA GLY A 199 -10.22 -4.96 11.53
C GLY A 199 -9.53 -3.71 12.10
N PHE A 200 -9.37 -3.61 13.42
CA PHE A 200 -8.69 -2.46 14.03
C PHE A 200 -7.21 -2.38 13.62
N LEU A 201 -6.50 -3.52 13.63
CA LEU A 201 -5.08 -3.58 13.23
C LEU A 201 -4.90 -3.18 11.76
N PHE A 202 -5.76 -3.66 10.88
CA PHE A 202 -5.73 -3.31 9.46
C PHE A 202 -5.95 -1.81 9.25
N LYS A 203 -6.99 -1.25 9.85
CA LYS A 203 -7.27 0.20 9.75
C LYS A 203 -6.10 1.03 10.28
N THR A 204 -5.49 0.59 11.39
CA THR A 204 -4.32 1.27 11.97
C THR A 204 -3.13 1.20 11.03
N LEU A 205 -2.82 0.05 10.43
CA LEU A 205 -1.76 -0.09 9.42
C LEU A 205 -1.99 0.86 8.25
N ILE A 206 -3.22 0.90 7.70
CA ILE A 206 -3.56 1.75 6.57
C ILE A 206 -3.38 3.23 6.91
N VAL A 207 -3.89 3.68 8.06
CA VAL A 207 -3.71 5.09 8.48
C VAL A 207 -2.24 5.44 8.64
N LEU A 208 -1.45 4.62 9.32
CA LEU A 208 -0.02 4.85 9.51
C LEU A 208 0.74 4.89 8.18
N TYR A 209 0.45 3.96 7.26
CA TYR A 209 1.06 3.94 5.95
C TYR A 209 0.67 5.15 5.10
N PHE A 210 -0.59 5.57 5.14
CA PHE A 210 -1.04 6.73 4.37
C PHE A 210 -0.51 8.05 4.95
N ILE A 211 -0.32 8.16 6.27
CA ILE A 211 0.41 9.28 6.89
C ILE A 211 1.86 9.30 6.38
N PHE A 212 2.56 8.16 6.43
CA PHE A 212 3.92 8.06 5.90
C PHE A 212 3.97 8.46 4.42
N ARG A 213 3.06 7.95 3.59
CA ARG A 213 2.99 8.28 2.16
C ARG A 213 2.70 9.76 1.91
N PHE A 214 1.80 10.36 2.70
CA PHE A 214 1.53 11.78 2.61
C PHE A 214 2.80 12.63 2.82
N VAL A 215 3.60 12.27 3.83
CA VAL A 215 4.84 12.98 4.14
C VAL A 215 5.93 12.71 3.09
N ILE A 216 6.15 11.46 2.71
CA ILE A 216 7.21 11.06 1.77
C ILE A 216 6.99 11.67 0.37
N ASP A 217 5.75 11.91 -0.03
CA ASP A 217 5.44 12.47 -1.33
C ASP A 217 5.83 13.95 -1.49
N TYR A 218 6.16 14.66 -0.37
CA TYR A 218 6.76 15.99 -0.46
C TYR A 218 8.18 15.99 -1.03
N ILE A 219 8.91 14.90 -0.86
CA ILE A 219 10.28 14.73 -1.38
C ILE A 219 10.33 13.94 -2.68
N LYS A 220 9.18 13.68 -3.31
CA LYS A 220 9.07 13.05 -4.63
C LYS A 220 8.82 14.07 -5.73
N PRO A 221 9.29 13.81 -6.96
CA PRO A 221 9.17 14.73 -8.09
C PRO A 221 7.77 14.69 -8.73
N TYR A 222 6.71 14.75 -7.91
CA TYR A 222 5.33 14.76 -8.40
C TYR A 222 4.76 16.16 -8.52
N SER A 223 3.96 16.39 -9.55
CA SER A 223 3.26 17.65 -9.78
C SER A 223 2.17 17.86 -8.74
N LYS A 224 2.05 19.09 -8.22
CA LYS A 224 1.13 19.47 -7.13
C LYS A 224 0.00 20.32 -7.69
N PHE A 225 -1.01 19.69 -8.31
CA PHE A 225 -2.14 20.39 -8.96
C PHE A 225 -3.31 20.70 -8.02
N TYR A 226 -3.42 20.01 -6.87
CA TYR A 226 -4.60 20.06 -6.02
C TYR A 226 -4.30 20.85 -4.73
N PHE A 227 -4.46 22.18 -4.77
CA PHE A 227 -4.17 23.05 -3.62
C PHE A 227 -2.77 22.84 -3.01
N GLY A 228 -1.76 22.66 -3.87
CA GLY A 228 -0.38 22.40 -3.43
C GLY A 228 -0.09 20.94 -3.06
N LEU A 229 -1.05 20.03 -3.29
CA LEU A 229 -0.91 18.59 -3.09
C LEU A 229 -0.90 17.84 -4.42
N ASN A 230 -0.36 16.64 -4.44
CA ASN A 230 -0.50 15.70 -5.56
C ASN A 230 -1.72 14.79 -5.34
N SER A 231 -2.12 14.03 -6.39
CA SER A 231 -3.28 13.13 -6.32
C SER A 231 -3.15 12.04 -5.25
N ILE A 232 -1.93 11.54 -5.01
CA ILE A 232 -1.66 10.55 -3.96
C ILE A 232 -1.91 11.15 -2.58
N GLN A 233 -1.42 12.38 -2.33
CA GLN A 233 -1.61 13.07 -1.06
C GLN A 233 -3.09 13.34 -0.75
N VAL A 234 -3.88 13.69 -1.77
CA VAL A 234 -5.34 13.87 -1.61
C VAL A 234 -6.00 12.57 -1.16
N ILE A 235 -5.69 11.44 -1.83
CA ILE A 235 -6.24 10.13 -1.44
C ILE A 235 -5.76 9.71 -0.05
N CYS A 236 -4.51 10.02 0.31
CA CYS A 236 -4.01 9.80 1.66
C CYS A 236 -4.87 10.52 2.69
N LEU A 237 -5.16 11.81 2.51
CA LEU A 237 -6.01 12.57 3.43
C LEU A 237 -7.41 12.00 3.56
N ILE A 238 -8.06 11.67 2.44
CA ILE A 238 -9.41 11.06 2.45
C ILE A 238 -9.41 9.78 3.29
N THR A 239 -8.42 8.91 3.08
CA THR A 239 -8.33 7.62 3.77
C THR A 239 -8.01 7.79 5.26
N ILE A 240 -7.10 8.72 5.60
CA ILE A 240 -6.74 9.04 6.98
C ILE A 240 -7.96 9.53 7.75
N VAL A 241 -8.76 10.44 7.17
CA VAL A 241 -9.98 10.95 7.80
C VAL A 241 -10.99 9.82 7.99
N TYR A 242 -11.26 9.03 6.97
CA TYR A 242 -12.25 7.95 7.00
C TYR A 242 -11.91 6.87 8.06
N TYR A 243 -10.70 6.32 8.00
CA TYR A 243 -10.29 5.28 8.94
C TYR A 243 -9.86 5.83 10.29
N GLY A 244 -9.30 7.04 10.33
CA GLY A 244 -8.99 7.76 11.57
C GLY A 244 -10.22 7.95 12.45
N TYR A 245 -11.36 8.36 11.86
CA TYR A 245 -12.63 8.46 12.57
C TYR A 245 -13.08 7.10 13.15
N SER A 246 -12.96 6.02 12.37
CA SER A 246 -13.30 4.66 12.83
C SER A 246 -12.42 4.20 14.01
N ILE A 247 -11.12 4.47 13.95
CA ILE A 247 -10.15 4.18 15.03
C ILE A 247 -10.47 4.99 16.27
N PHE A 248 -10.71 6.29 16.12
CA PHE A 248 -11.09 7.18 17.24
C PHE A 248 -12.36 6.69 17.96
N LYS A 249 -13.39 6.29 17.20
CA LYS A 249 -14.61 5.72 17.75
C LYS A 249 -14.35 4.44 18.57
N ALA A 250 -13.49 3.55 18.07
CA ALA A 250 -13.13 2.31 18.77
C ALA A 250 -12.35 2.58 20.07
N ILE A 251 -11.42 3.53 20.06
CA ILE A 251 -10.64 3.94 21.24
C ILE A 251 -11.58 4.55 22.29
N ASN A 252 -12.46 5.47 21.91
CA ASN A 252 -13.40 6.11 22.82
C ASN A 252 -14.38 5.10 23.45
N ALA A 253 -14.84 4.12 22.67
CA ALA A 253 -15.68 3.04 23.19
C ALA A 253 -14.94 2.22 24.27
N LYS A 254 -13.65 1.93 24.07
CA LYS A 254 -12.83 1.25 25.06
C LYS A 254 -12.63 2.07 26.33
N ILE A 255 -12.33 3.37 26.19
CA ILE A 255 -12.14 4.27 27.35
C ILE A 255 -13.43 4.37 28.18
N LYS A 256 -14.61 4.47 27.51
CA LYS A 256 -15.89 4.51 28.21
C LYS A 256 -16.12 3.21 29.01
N ARG A 257 -15.88 2.04 28.41
CA ARG A 257 -16.02 0.75 29.14
C ARG A 257 -15.12 0.69 30.38
N TRP A 258 -13.91 1.21 30.28
CA TRP A 258 -12.96 1.24 31.42
C TRP A 258 -13.42 2.12 32.58
N LYS A 259 -14.14 3.22 32.28
CA LYS A 259 -14.72 4.12 33.30
C LYS A 259 -15.94 3.53 34.03
N TYR A 260 -16.67 2.59 33.43
CA TYR A 260 -17.84 1.94 34.04
C TYR A 260 -17.53 0.66 34.78
N VAL A 261 -16.31 0.14 34.71
CA VAL A 261 -15.85 -1.07 35.41
C VAL A 261 -15.04 -0.73 36.67
N ARG A 262 -14.73 0.54 36.89
CA ARG A 262 -14.22 1.11 38.14
C ARG A 262 -15.32 1.79 38.93
#